data_2e641ef47bda51f1edf84ac6f9790b42
#
_entry.id   2e641ef47bda51f1edf84ac6f9790b42
#
_cell.length_a   1.000
_cell.length_b   1.000
_cell.length_c   1.000
_cell.angle_alpha   90.00
_cell.angle_beta   90.00
_cell.angle_gamma   90.00
#
_symmetry.space_group_name_H-M   'P 1'
#
loop_
_entity.id
_entity.type
_entity.pdbx_description
1 polymer ?
#
loop_
_entity_poly.entity_id
_entity_poly.type
_entity_poly.pdbx_seq_one_letter_code
_entity_poly.pdbx_strand_id
1 'polypeptide(L)'
;MKPPKRSLRLRTRLILTFGVGALLITSGISVLTYFLVRGSLTENRDQSALSVASVNARQAERRIFEGATDKAVRDFLSNLRGVRSESTAVLRLETDWISADPVVFPAPDSIDPQLLEAVNNSTSEGAEMSYRLDDGTPVLVVGFPLVTRDALYFEATPLDDIEDTLASLANILML
;
A
#
# COMPACT_ATOMS: atom_id res chain seq x y z
N MET A 1 45.04 38.00 29.91
CA MET A 1 44.86 38.57 28.55
C MET A 1 43.59 37.97 27.95
N LYS A 2 42.52 38.75 27.72
CA LYS A 2 41.30 38.30 27.04
C LYS A 2 41.55 38.36 25.52
N PRO A 3 41.24 37.30 24.76
CA PRO A 3 41.38 37.31 23.31
C PRO A 3 40.43 38.35 22.70
N PRO A 4 40.86 39.09 21.64
CA PRO A 4 40.02 40.08 20.99
C PRO A 4 38.80 39.43 20.35
N LYS A 5 37.61 39.93 20.70
CA LYS A 5 36.37 39.54 20.01
C LYS A 5 36.44 40.01 18.56
N ARG A 6 36.74 39.13 17.61
CA ARG A 6 36.64 39.41 16.17
C ARG A 6 35.18 39.72 15.82
N SER A 7 34.83 40.97 15.72
CA SER A 7 33.54 41.40 15.17
C SER A 7 33.54 41.07 13.68
N LEU A 8 32.68 40.15 13.27
CA LEU A 8 32.41 39.85 11.87
C LEU A 8 32.01 41.17 11.17
N ARG A 9 32.63 41.48 10.03
CA ARG A 9 32.28 42.68 9.24
C ARG A 9 30.78 42.63 8.91
N LEU A 10 30.10 43.77 8.93
CA LEU A 10 28.65 43.92 8.72
C LEU A 10 28.17 43.13 7.49
N ARG A 11 28.93 43.17 6.40
CA ARG A 11 28.66 42.47 5.14
C ARG A 11 28.60 40.93 5.33
N THR A 12 29.52 40.36 6.10
CA THR A 12 29.54 38.90 6.37
C THR A 12 28.36 38.49 7.25
N ARG A 13 27.98 39.33 8.20
CA ARG A 13 26.82 39.08 9.06
C ARG A 13 25.50 39.06 8.26
N LEU A 14 25.37 40.01 7.33
CA LEU A 14 24.20 40.09 6.43
C LEU A 14 24.11 38.87 5.52
N ILE A 15 25.21 38.49 4.85
CA ILE A 15 25.25 37.31 3.96
C ILE A 15 24.93 36.05 4.74
N LEU A 16 25.45 35.89 5.97
CA LEU A 16 25.22 34.71 6.79
C LEU A 16 23.76 34.64 7.25
N THR A 17 23.15 35.75 7.65
CA THR A 17 21.75 35.80 8.07
C THR A 17 20.79 35.44 6.91
N PHE A 18 21.02 36.05 5.73
CA PHE A 18 20.22 35.75 4.54
C PHE A 18 20.45 34.33 4.05
N GLY A 19 21.69 33.84 4.05
CA GLY A 19 22.02 32.47 3.65
C GLY A 19 21.36 31.41 4.55
N VAL A 20 21.47 31.59 5.87
CA VAL A 20 20.82 30.70 6.84
C VAL A 20 19.30 30.78 6.71
N GLY A 21 18.74 31.98 6.55
CA GLY A 21 17.31 32.18 6.37
C GLY A 21 16.78 31.47 5.10
N ALA A 22 17.47 31.62 3.98
CA ALA A 22 17.12 30.95 2.73
C ALA A 22 17.19 29.43 2.86
N LEU A 23 18.24 28.91 3.50
CA LEU A 23 18.43 27.48 3.72
C LEU A 23 17.32 26.89 4.60
N LEU A 24 16.92 27.58 5.66
CA LEU A 24 15.81 27.14 6.52
C LEU A 24 14.47 27.10 5.78
N ILE A 25 14.19 28.11 4.95
CA ILE A 25 12.96 28.16 4.16
C ILE A 25 12.95 27.02 3.12
N THR A 26 14.04 26.83 2.40
CA THR A 26 14.16 25.78 1.38
C THR A 26 14.01 24.39 2.01
N SER A 27 14.70 24.13 3.14
CA SER A 27 14.58 22.88 3.87
C SER A 27 13.15 22.65 4.38
N GLY A 28 12.50 23.69 4.90
CA GLY A 28 11.12 23.62 5.36
C GLY A 28 10.14 23.26 4.23
N ILE A 29 10.30 23.87 3.06
CA ILE A 29 9.48 23.55 1.87
C ILE A 29 9.73 22.12 1.40
N SER A 30 10.99 21.67 1.36
CA SER A 30 11.33 20.30 0.95
C SER A 30 10.70 19.25 1.87
N VAL A 31 10.79 19.44 3.19
CA VAL A 31 10.17 18.55 4.18
C VAL A 31 8.65 18.53 4.02
N LEU A 32 8.03 19.71 3.88
CA LEU A 32 6.57 19.80 3.70
C LEU A 32 6.13 19.10 2.41
N THR A 33 6.83 19.33 1.31
CA THR A 33 6.54 18.68 0.01
C THR A 33 6.65 17.15 0.13
N TYR A 34 7.68 16.66 0.81
CA TYR A 34 7.83 15.21 1.04
C TYR A 34 6.63 14.61 1.77
N PHE A 35 6.17 15.25 2.86
CA PHE A 35 5.01 14.76 3.62
C PHE A 35 3.71 14.82 2.82
N LEU A 36 3.50 15.88 2.03
CA LEU A 36 2.32 16.02 1.17
C LEU A 36 2.29 14.95 0.07
N VAL A 37 3.41 14.75 -0.61
CA VAL A 37 3.52 13.74 -1.68
C VAL A 37 3.33 12.33 -1.10
N ARG A 38 3.98 12.02 0.03
CA ARG A 38 3.82 10.74 0.71
C ARG A 38 2.36 10.46 1.07
N GLY A 39 1.68 11.41 1.71
CA GLY A 39 0.27 11.26 2.08
C GLY A 39 -0.64 11.04 0.88
N SER A 40 -0.48 11.86 -0.17
CA SER A 40 -1.29 11.77 -1.38
C SER A 40 -1.07 10.46 -2.15
N LEU A 41 0.16 9.97 -2.23
CA LEU A 41 0.45 8.70 -2.91
C LEU A 41 -0.18 7.50 -2.19
N THR A 42 -0.13 7.48 -0.86
CA THR A 42 -0.71 6.39 -0.07
C THR A 42 -2.23 6.39 -0.18
N GLU A 43 -2.88 7.53 0.07
CA GLU A 43 -4.35 7.64 0.06
C GLU A 43 -4.98 7.32 -1.31
N ASN A 44 -4.40 7.85 -2.39
CA ASN A 44 -4.89 7.57 -3.75
C ASN A 44 -4.75 6.08 -4.12
N ARG A 45 -3.73 5.41 -3.60
CA ARG A 45 -3.49 4.00 -3.88
C ARG A 45 -4.47 3.11 -3.14
N ASP A 46 -4.71 3.38 -1.87
CA ASP A 46 -5.64 2.61 -1.03
C ASP A 46 -7.05 2.68 -1.65
N GLN A 47 -7.52 3.87 -2.02
CA GLN A 47 -8.80 4.05 -2.71
C GLN A 47 -8.86 3.32 -4.06
N SER A 48 -7.77 3.34 -4.83
CA SER A 48 -7.71 2.64 -6.12
C SER A 48 -7.71 1.13 -5.92
N ALA A 49 -6.97 0.60 -4.94
CA ALA A 49 -6.94 -0.82 -4.60
C ALA A 49 -8.33 -1.31 -4.17
N LEU A 50 -8.98 -0.59 -3.24
CA LEU A 50 -10.35 -0.89 -2.81
C LEU A 50 -11.34 -0.91 -3.99
N SER A 51 -11.27 0.10 -4.87
CA SER A 51 -12.17 0.20 -6.02
C SER A 51 -12.02 -0.98 -6.98
N VAL A 52 -10.78 -1.32 -7.34
CA VAL A 52 -10.52 -2.44 -8.26
C VAL A 52 -10.86 -3.78 -7.60
N ALA A 53 -10.42 -3.99 -6.36
CA ALA A 53 -10.71 -5.22 -5.63
C ALA A 53 -12.23 -5.42 -5.45
N SER A 54 -13.01 -4.36 -5.23
CA SER A 54 -14.47 -4.46 -5.15
C SER A 54 -15.12 -4.92 -6.46
N VAL A 55 -14.61 -4.46 -7.60
CA VAL A 55 -15.08 -4.90 -8.92
C VAL A 55 -14.70 -6.36 -9.15
N ASN A 56 -13.47 -6.74 -8.79
CA ASN A 56 -12.99 -8.11 -8.92
C ASN A 56 -13.76 -9.08 -8.01
N ALA A 57 -14.03 -8.67 -6.76
CA ALA A 57 -14.85 -9.44 -5.83
C ALA A 57 -16.26 -9.73 -6.38
N ARG A 58 -16.94 -8.72 -6.95
CA ARG A 58 -18.25 -8.90 -7.60
C ARG A 58 -18.18 -9.80 -8.83
N GLN A 59 -17.08 -9.82 -9.55
CA GLN A 59 -16.88 -10.74 -10.67
C GLN A 59 -16.65 -12.17 -10.16
N ALA A 60 -15.87 -12.36 -9.09
CA ALA A 60 -15.66 -13.64 -8.44
C ALA A 60 -17.00 -14.20 -7.92
N GLU A 61 -17.79 -13.37 -7.26
CA GLU A 61 -19.11 -13.75 -6.75
C GLU A 61 -20.02 -14.32 -7.85
N ARG A 62 -20.11 -13.63 -8.99
CA ARG A 62 -20.89 -14.11 -10.14
C ARG A 62 -20.43 -15.48 -10.63
N ARG A 63 -19.12 -15.72 -10.70
CA ARG A 63 -18.56 -17.00 -11.12
C ARG A 63 -18.88 -18.13 -10.15
N ILE A 64 -18.80 -17.85 -8.84
CA ILE A 64 -19.16 -18.82 -7.79
C ILE A 64 -20.65 -19.17 -7.87
N PHE A 65 -21.51 -18.17 -8.07
CA PHE A 65 -22.96 -18.36 -8.21
C PHE A 65 -23.33 -19.27 -9.39
N GLU A 66 -22.61 -19.16 -10.50
CA GLU A 66 -22.78 -20.01 -11.69
C GLU A 66 -22.34 -21.48 -11.45
N GLY A 67 -21.80 -21.82 -10.27
CA GLY A 67 -21.40 -23.18 -9.92
C GLY A 67 -20.09 -23.61 -10.57
N ALA A 68 -19.17 -22.68 -10.77
CA ALA A 68 -17.87 -22.96 -11.35
C ALA A 68 -17.07 -23.99 -10.52
N THR A 69 -16.31 -24.83 -11.20
CA THR A 69 -15.38 -25.77 -10.56
C THR A 69 -14.17 -25.01 -9.99
N ASP A 70 -13.49 -25.58 -8.99
CA ASP A 70 -12.27 -24.98 -8.39
C ASP A 70 -11.22 -24.59 -9.43
N LYS A 71 -11.08 -25.42 -10.48
CA LYS A 71 -10.18 -25.11 -11.58
C LYS A 71 -10.61 -23.83 -12.33
N ALA A 72 -11.90 -23.71 -12.65
CA ALA A 72 -12.43 -22.54 -13.34
C ALA A 72 -12.31 -21.26 -12.48
N VAL A 73 -12.49 -21.40 -11.15
CA VAL A 73 -12.27 -20.31 -10.21
C VAL A 73 -10.78 -19.90 -10.18
N ARG A 74 -9.87 -20.86 -10.11
CA ARG A 74 -8.42 -20.59 -10.14
C ARG A 74 -7.98 -19.93 -11.44
N ASP A 75 -8.43 -20.43 -12.58
CA ASP A 75 -8.15 -19.85 -13.89
C ASP A 75 -8.72 -18.42 -13.99
N PHE A 76 -9.88 -18.19 -13.39
CA PHE A 76 -10.47 -16.85 -13.31
C PHE A 76 -9.61 -15.92 -12.43
N LEU A 77 -9.24 -16.34 -11.22
CA LEU A 77 -8.42 -15.54 -10.30
C LEU A 77 -7.06 -15.18 -10.92
N SER A 78 -6.43 -16.12 -11.62
CA SER A 78 -5.14 -15.87 -12.30
C SER A 78 -5.25 -14.87 -13.47
N ASN A 79 -6.45 -14.70 -14.04
CA ASN A 79 -6.72 -13.73 -15.08
C ASN A 79 -7.24 -12.38 -14.55
N LEU A 80 -7.54 -12.27 -13.26
CA LEU A 80 -7.91 -10.99 -12.67
C LEU A 80 -6.70 -10.05 -12.70
N ARG A 81 -6.91 -8.90 -13.31
CA ARG A 81 -5.92 -7.82 -13.26
C ARG A 81 -6.25 -6.95 -12.06
N GLY A 82 -5.39 -7.00 -11.05
CA GLY A 82 -5.42 -6.05 -9.94
C GLY A 82 -5.05 -4.62 -10.38
N VAL A 83 -4.89 -3.74 -9.44
CA VAL A 83 -4.43 -2.36 -9.67
C VAL A 83 -3.08 -2.32 -10.39
N ARG A 84 -2.26 -3.36 -10.16
CA ARG A 84 -0.98 -3.59 -10.84
C ARG A 84 -0.90 -5.01 -11.34
N SER A 85 -0.05 -5.25 -12.33
CA SER A 85 0.21 -6.58 -12.89
C SER A 85 0.72 -7.60 -11.87
N GLU A 86 1.13 -7.16 -10.69
CA GLU A 86 1.70 -7.97 -9.59
C GLU A 86 0.68 -8.31 -8.49
N SER A 87 -0.55 -7.78 -8.57
CA SER A 87 -1.58 -8.13 -7.59
C SER A 87 -2.01 -9.58 -7.71
N THR A 88 -2.13 -10.25 -6.57
CA THR A 88 -2.55 -11.65 -6.48
C THR A 88 -3.87 -11.76 -5.73
N ALA A 89 -4.80 -12.55 -6.29
CA ALA A 89 -6.12 -12.76 -5.70
C ALA A 89 -6.25 -14.13 -5.03
N VAL A 90 -6.95 -14.15 -3.91
CA VAL A 90 -7.23 -15.33 -3.10
C VAL A 90 -8.72 -15.36 -2.76
N LEU A 91 -9.31 -16.52 -2.86
CA LEU A 91 -10.70 -16.76 -2.51
C LEU A 91 -10.79 -17.82 -1.41
N ARG A 92 -11.60 -17.57 -0.39
CA ARG A 92 -12.01 -18.55 0.59
C ARG A 92 -13.45 -18.95 0.31
N LEU A 93 -13.69 -20.25 0.13
CA LEU A 93 -15.01 -20.86 -0.02
C LEU A 93 -15.25 -21.78 1.17
N GLU A 94 -16.13 -21.40 2.08
CA GLU A 94 -16.35 -22.12 3.34
C GLU A 94 -15.04 -22.27 4.13
N THR A 95 -14.37 -23.43 4.04
CA THR A 95 -13.07 -23.72 4.64
C THR A 95 -11.92 -23.80 3.64
N ASP A 96 -12.22 -23.90 2.37
CA ASP A 96 -11.23 -24.12 1.31
C ASP A 96 -10.69 -22.81 0.74
N TRP A 97 -9.38 -22.78 0.55
CA TRP A 97 -8.68 -21.63 0.01
C TRP A 97 -8.23 -21.88 -1.42
N ILE A 98 -8.60 -20.98 -2.33
CA ILE A 98 -8.20 -21.00 -3.73
C ILE A 98 -7.36 -19.75 -4.00
N SER A 99 -6.06 -19.92 -4.21
CA SER A 99 -5.14 -18.84 -4.58
C SER A 99 -4.91 -18.83 -6.09
N ALA A 100 -4.78 -17.64 -6.66
CA ALA A 100 -4.33 -17.47 -8.03
C ALA A 100 -2.85 -17.86 -8.18
N ASP A 101 -2.02 -17.48 -7.20
CA ASP A 101 -0.61 -17.85 -7.12
C ASP A 101 -0.25 -18.25 -5.68
N PRO A 102 -0.28 -19.55 -5.36
CA PRO A 102 0.01 -20.02 -4.00
C PRO A 102 1.50 -19.91 -3.62
N VAL A 103 2.38 -19.59 -4.56
CA VAL A 103 3.80 -19.38 -4.28
C VAL A 103 4.05 -17.96 -3.80
N VAL A 104 3.41 -16.98 -4.44
CA VAL A 104 3.57 -15.56 -4.11
C VAL A 104 2.72 -15.16 -2.90
N PHE A 105 1.50 -15.70 -2.82
CA PHE A 105 0.56 -15.42 -1.74
C PHE A 105 -0.10 -16.71 -1.24
N PRO A 106 0.61 -17.49 -0.40
CA PRO A 106 0.10 -18.75 0.12
C PRO A 106 -0.96 -18.49 1.21
N ALA A 107 -2.22 -18.65 0.84
CA ALA A 107 -3.31 -18.63 1.81
C ALA A 107 -3.43 -20.00 2.52
N PRO A 108 -3.86 -20.05 3.80
CA PRO A 108 -4.36 -18.92 4.61
C PRO A 108 -3.28 -18.12 5.35
N ASP A 109 -2.02 -18.62 5.39
CA ASP A 109 -0.98 -18.14 6.32
C ASP A 109 -0.54 -16.69 6.04
N SER A 110 -0.75 -16.23 4.82
CA SER A 110 -0.42 -14.85 4.42
C SER A 110 -1.48 -13.81 4.77
N ILE A 111 -2.64 -14.23 5.30
CA ILE A 111 -3.72 -13.30 5.66
C ILE A 111 -3.67 -13.05 7.16
N ASP A 112 -3.50 -11.76 7.52
CA ASP A 112 -3.52 -11.35 8.91
C ASP A 112 -4.87 -11.71 9.57
N PRO A 113 -4.86 -12.36 10.76
CA PRO A 113 -6.08 -12.75 11.46
C PRO A 113 -7.02 -11.56 11.77
N GLN A 114 -6.48 -10.36 12.02
CA GLN A 114 -7.28 -9.18 12.27
C GLN A 114 -8.03 -8.73 11.01
N LEU A 115 -7.36 -8.79 9.84
CA LEU A 115 -8.02 -8.50 8.57
C LEU A 115 -9.11 -9.52 8.28
N LEU A 116 -8.84 -10.81 8.50
CA LEU A 116 -9.81 -11.88 8.31
C LEU A 116 -11.07 -11.67 9.18
N GLU A 117 -10.86 -11.29 10.44
CA GLU A 117 -11.98 -10.97 11.35
C GLU A 117 -12.74 -9.72 10.90
N ALA A 118 -12.03 -8.67 10.49
CA ALA A 118 -12.64 -7.44 9.99
C ALA A 118 -13.51 -7.69 8.76
N VAL A 119 -13.03 -8.51 7.80
CA VAL A 119 -13.79 -8.87 6.60
C VAL A 119 -15.01 -9.73 6.94
N ASN A 120 -14.87 -10.72 7.83
CA ASN A 120 -15.98 -11.55 8.28
C ASN A 120 -17.10 -10.73 8.94
N ASN A 121 -16.74 -9.68 9.66
CA ASN A 121 -17.70 -8.82 10.38
C ASN A 121 -18.24 -7.68 9.50
N SER A 122 -17.67 -7.45 8.32
CA SER A 122 -18.14 -6.41 7.41
C SER A 122 -19.35 -6.89 6.61
N THR A 123 -20.29 -6.00 6.32
CA THR A 123 -21.51 -6.34 5.58
C THR A 123 -21.37 -6.18 4.06
N SER A 124 -20.51 -5.30 3.58
CA SER A 124 -20.30 -5.07 2.13
C SER A 124 -19.16 -4.11 1.80
N GLU A 125 -18.67 -3.36 2.76
CA GLU A 125 -17.67 -2.31 2.51
C GLU A 125 -16.26 -2.86 2.34
N GLY A 126 -16.06 -4.13 2.74
CA GLY A 126 -14.73 -4.74 2.78
C GLY A 126 -13.87 -4.18 3.93
N ALA A 127 -12.65 -4.67 3.99
CA ALA A 127 -11.62 -4.18 4.89
C ALA A 127 -10.26 -4.21 4.18
N GLU A 128 -9.37 -3.34 4.62
CA GLU A 128 -8.00 -3.28 4.09
C GLU A 128 -6.99 -3.24 5.23
N MET A 129 -5.81 -3.77 4.98
CA MET A 129 -4.71 -3.73 5.92
C MET A 129 -3.37 -3.79 5.18
N SER A 130 -2.44 -2.94 5.60
CA SER A 130 -1.05 -3.00 5.14
C SER A 130 -0.19 -3.67 6.19
N TYR A 131 0.54 -4.72 5.80
CA TYR A 131 1.46 -5.44 6.67
C TYR A 131 2.63 -6.02 5.87
N ARG A 132 3.55 -6.72 6.54
CA ARG A 132 4.66 -7.42 5.88
C ARG A 132 4.41 -8.91 5.91
N LEU A 133 4.64 -9.56 4.78
CA LEU A 133 4.67 -11.02 4.70
C LEU A 133 5.91 -11.58 5.45
N ASP A 134 5.96 -12.88 5.67
CA ASP A 134 7.07 -13.55 6.36
C ASP A 134 8.42 -13.37 5.66
N ASP A 135 8.44 -13.17 4.37
CA ASP A 135 9.64 -12.84 3.57
C ASP A 135 10.07 -11.37 3.68
N GLY A 136 9.31 -10.55 4.41
CA GLY A 136 9.54 -9.12 4.60
C GLY A 136 8.90 -8.21 3.55
N THR A 137 8.27 -8.76 2.51
CA THR A 137 7.60 -7.99 1.45
C THR A 137 6.43 -7.19 2.02
N PRO A 138 6.42 -5.86 1.89
CA PRO A 138 5.30 -5.04 2.31
C PRO A 138 4.14 -5.20 1.32
N VAL A 139 2.93 -5.48 1.84
CA VAL A 139 1.72 -5.68 1.03
C VAL A 139 0.56 -4.86 1.56
N LEU A 140 -0.29 -4.41 0.65
CA LEU A 140 -1.63 -3.96 0.95
C LEU A 140 -2.58 -5.10 0.60
N VAL A 141 -3.31 -5.60 1.57
CA VAL A 141 -4.33 -6.62 1.36
C VAL A 141 -5.71 -6.02 1.59
N VAL A 142 -6.57 -6.21 0.62
CA VAL A 142 -7.97 -5.78 0.64
C VAL A 142 -8.85 -7.02 0.63
N GLY A 143 -9.85 -7.07 1.52
CA GLY A 143 -10.78 -8.19 1.61
C GLY A 143 -12.23 -7.75 1.49
N PHE A 144 -13.05 -8.59 0.86
CA PHE A 144 -14.50 -8.41 0.72
C PHE A 144 -15.27 -9.69 1.08
N PRO A 145 -16.34 -9.58 1.89
CA PRO A 145 -17.27 -10.66 2.04
C PRO A 145 -18.09 -10.80 0.76
N LEU A 146 -18.29 -12.02 0.31
CA LEU A 146 -19.18 -12.34 -0.81
C LEU A 146 -20.52 -12.83 -0.26
N VAL A 147 -21.60 -12.33 -0.80
CA VAL A 147 -22.97 -12.67 -0.34
C VAL A 147 -23.29 -14.16 -0.58
N THR A 148 -22.63 -14.76 -1.54
CA THR A 148 -22.85 -16.13 -1.95
C THR A 148 -21.91 -17.08 -1.22
N ARG A 149 -22.45 -18.09 -0.52
CA ARG A 149 -21.74 -19.24 0.07
C ARG A 149 -20.69 -18.96 1.15
N ASP A 150 -20.92 -18.02 2.06
CA ASP A 150 -19.91 -17.69 3.11
C ASP A 150 -18.50 -17.56 2.55
N ALA A 151 -18.38 -16.92 1.39
CA ALA A 151 -17.12 -16.78 0.69
C ALA A 151 -16.46 -15.44 1.01
N LEU A 152 -15.14 -15.43 1.08
CA LEU A 152 -14.34 -14.22 1.26
C LEU A 152 -13.36 -14.09 0.09
N TYR A 153 -13.29 -12.89 -0.46
CA TYR A 153 -12.33 -12.52 -1.50
C TYR A 153 -11.25 -11.63 -0.92
N PHE A 154 -10.00 -11.93 -1.24
CA PHE A 154 -8.85 -11.09 -0.87
C PHE A 154 -8.00 -10.80 -2.10
N GLU A 155 -7.45 -9.59 -2.16
CA GLU A 155 -6.49 -9.17 -3.17
C GLU A 155 -5.27 -8.53 -2.47
N ALA A 156 -4.09 -9.07 -2.75
CA ALA A 156 -2.82 -8.58 -2.23
C ALA A 156 -2.08 -7.81 -3.32
N THR A 157 -1.61 -6.62 -2.98
CA THR A 157 -0.81 -5.76 -3.86
C THR A 157 0.51 -5.44 -3.19
N PRO A 158 1.67 -5.80 -3.78
CA PRO A 158 2.98 -5.43 -3.27
C PRO A 158 3.17 -3.91 -3.20
N LEU A 159 3.90 -3.46 -2.17
CA LEU A 159 4.19 -2.04 -1.94
C LEU A 159 5.63 -1.63 -2.23
N ASP A 160 6.47 -2.54 -2.73
CA ASP A 160 7.90 -2.35 -2.93
C ASP A 160 8.24 -1.12 -3.77
N ASP A 161 7.56 -0.91 -4.90
CA ASP A 161 7.78 0.24 -5.77
C ASP A 161 7.56 1.60 -5.09
N ILE A 162 6.74 1.66 -4.05
CA ILE A 162 6.52 2.90 -3.30
C ILE A 162 7.68 3.15 -2.36
N GLU A 163 8.14 2.12 -1.65
CA GLU A 163 9.30 2.26 -0.77
C GLU A 163 10.51 2.74 -1.58
N ASP A 164 10.74 2.18 -2.77
CA ASP A 164 11.82 2.60 -3.68
C ASP A 164 11.64 4.03 -4.20
N THR A 165 10.43 4.41 -4.57
CA THR A 165 10.12 5.77 -5.03
C THR A 165 10.33 6.79 -3.89
N LEU A 166 9.85 6.48 -2.68
CA LEU A 166 10.03 7.35 -1.52
C LEU A 166 11.50 7.46 -1.10
N ALA A 167 12.26 6.36 -1.16
CA ALA A 167 13.70 6.37 -0.89
C ALA A 167 14.44 7.24 -1.92
N SER A 168 14.10 7.13 -3.19
CA SER A 168 14.66 7.96 -4.27
C SER A 168 14.34 9.44 -4.08
N LEU A 169 13.10 9.78 -3.73
CA LEU A 169 12.69 11.16 -3.44
C LEU A 169 13.42 11.71 -2.22
N ALA A 170 13.56 10.93 -1.14
CA ALA A 170 14.30 11.34 0.04
C ALA A 170 15.77 11.64 -0.29
N ASN A 171 16.41 10.81 -1.12
CA ASN A 171 17.79 11.02 -1.55
C ASN A 171 17.96 12.30 -2.41
N ILE A 172 17.00 12.61 -3.28
CA ILE A 172 17.03 13.84 -4.11
C ILE A 172 16.83 15.09 -3.26
N LEU A 173 16.00 15.02 -2.21
CA LEU A 173 15.71 16.16 -1.34
C LEU A 173 16.81 16.42 -0.30
N MET A 174 17.72 15.47 -0.07
CA MET A 174 18.85 15.61 0.86
C MET A 174 20.14 16.11 0.19
N LEU A 175 20.17 16.22 -1.14
CA LEU A 175 21.27 16.80 -1.93
C LEU A 175 21.07 18.31 -2.12
#